data_6fdca0a6b520d5459499d578e1514b3e
#
_entry.id   6fdca0a6b520d5459499d578e1514b3e
#
_cell.length_a   1.000
_cell.length_b   1.000
_cell.length_c   1.000
_cell.angle_alpha   90.00
_cell.angle_beta   90.00
_cell.angle_gamma   90.00
#
_symmetry.space_group_name_H-M   'P 1'
#
loop_
_entity.id
_entity.type
_entity.pdbx_description
1 polymer ?
#
loop_
_entity_poly.entity_id
_entity_poly.type
_entity_poly.pdbx_seq_one_letter_code
_entity_poly.pdbx_strand_id
1 'polypeptide(L)'
;MPNQIFPGKTIGIIGGGHVARMIALEAKKLGYQIGILDADAACPAGQIADWQITKKYTDFDALTDLAAKSDVLTFESEAVDTMLLTQINPYIAIPQDPDSLSITQDRLIEKAFLESLNINVTPYATITAIEDMEEAVKSIGFPCVLKPLRIEMATPVQHLLYSEEDFERAAALLKKGTCILEAWIPFEMELAITVAQDANNVFTSFPVTETIYREQKLVKTITPARVGGNIQKELEHIGKLAAKAMNLTGILTIETFMTSSGTLYVNRLVVRPHHSCNYSLDGCSISQYEVLVRCICGLPIPEIQLYDTSVTFNIMEEKLDEALILLLTKPDWHFHFYGKKEHRAKRKMGHVTLLGDSPDTLINELEENGLLESAE
;
A
#
# COMPACT_ATOMS: atom_id res chain seq x y z
N MET A 1 -7.68 -19.52 21.91
CA MET A 1 -7.98 -19.26 20.48
C MET A 1 -8.30 -17.79 20.38
N PRO A 2 -7.82 -17.05 19.38
CA PRO A 2 -8.24 -15.68 19.18
C PRO A 2 -9.78 -15.66 19.06
N ASN A 3 -10.41 -14.60 19.56
CA ASN A 3 -11.85 -14.43 19.44
C ASN A 3 -12.22 -14.36 17.95
N GLN A 4 -12.88 -15.41 17.44
CA GLN A 4 -13.35 -15.43 16.07
C GLN A 4 -14.57 -14.51 15.93
N ILE A 5 -14.55 -13.65 14.94
CA ILE A 5 -15.64 -12.74 14.61
C ILE A 5 -16.32 -13.31 13.35
N PHE A 6 -17.55 -13.81 13.53
CA PHE A 6 -18.29 -14.48 12.45
C PHE A 6 -19.13 -13.50 11.63
N PRO A 7 -19.51 -13.87 10.39
CA PRO A 7 -20.48 -13.14 9.58
C PRO A 7 -21.73 -12.73 10.35
N GLY A 8 -22.30 -11.59 10.00
CA GLY A 8 -23.38 -10.93 10.75
C GLY A 8 -22.88 -9.92 11.79
N LYS A 9 -21.60 -9.96 12.15
CA LYS A 9 -20.91 -8.99 13.01
C LYS A 9 -20.45 -7.77 12.21
N THR A 10 -20.07 -6.70 12.90
CA THR A 10 -19.70 -5.41 12.31
C THR A 10 -18.19 -5.20 12.32
N ILE A 11 -17.63 -4.90 11.15
CA ILE A 11 -16.27 -4.39 10.97
C ILE A 11 -16.33 -2.87 10.87
N GLY A 12 -15.69 -2.18 11.80
CA GLY A 12 -15.49 -0.74 11.74
C GLY A 12 -14.20 -0.42 10.97
N ILE A 13 -14.27 0.47 9.99
CA ILE A 13 -13.11 0.87 9.16
C ILE A 13 -12.83 2.35 9.41
N ILE A 14 -11.59 2.66 9.80
CA ILE A 14 -11.09 4.01 10.00
C ILE A 14 -10.54 4.52 8.68
N GLY A 15 -11.20 5.56 8.13
CA GLY A 15 -11.00 6.05 6.77
C GLY A 15 -12.01 5.46 5.79
N GLY A 16 -12.43 6.26 4.81
CA GLY A 16 -13.50 5.91 3.85
C GLY A 16 -13.04 5.93 2.39
N GLY A 17 -11.73 5.87 2.12
CA GLY A 17 -11.18 5.91 0.78
C GLY A 17 -11.46 4.65 -0.04
N HIS A 18 -10.75 4.52 -1.15
CA HIS A 18 -10.98 3.39 -2.05
C HIS A 18 -10.44 2.05 -1.52
N VAL A 19 -9.41 2.08 -0.68
CA VAL A 19 -8.92 0.85 0.00
C VAL A 19 -9.99 0.35 0.97
N ALA A 20 -10.56 1.24 1.79
CA ALA A 20 -11.68 0.91 2.67
C ALA A 20 -12.89 0.36 1.88
N ARG A 21 -13.20 0.96 0.71
CA ARG A 21 -14.24 0.45 -0.19
C ARG A 21 -13.98 -0.99 -0.62
N MET A 22 -12.75 -1.33 -1.02
CA MET A 22 -12.40 -2.69 -1.44
C MET A 22 -12.43 -3.68 -0.26
N ILE A 23 -11.95 -3.28 0.92
CA ILE A 23 -12.09 -4.07 2.16
C ILE A 23 -13.58 -4.33 2.45
N ALA A 24 -14.41 -3.29 2.40
CA ALA A 24 -15.82 -3.38 2.68
C ALA A 24 -16.58 -4.29 1.70
N LEU A 25 -16.23 -4.24 0.39
CA LEU A 25 -16.84 -5.14 -0.62
C LEU A 25 -16.55 -6.61 -0.31
N GLU A 26 -15.31 -6.96 0.01
CA GLU A 26 -14.95 -8.33 0.34
C GLU A 26 -15.55 -8.78 1.69
N ALA A 27 -15.61 -7.88 2.67
CA ALA A 27 -16.25 -8.18 3.95
C ALA A 27 -17.78 -8.40 3.78
N LYS A 28 -18.45 -7.59 2.95
CA LYS A 28 -19.89 -7.79 2.65
C LYS A 28 -20.15 -9.07 1.89
N LYS A 29 -19.26 -9.48 0.98
CA LYS A 29 -19.30 -10.78 0.29
C LYS A 29 -19.29 -11.95 1.26
N LEU A 30 -18.58 -11.80 2.40
CA LEU A 30 -18.56 -12.77 3.50
C LEU A 30 -19.73 -12.61 4.50
N GLY A 31 -20.58 -11.59 4.34
CA GLY A 31 -21.76 -11.37 5.17
C GLY A 31 -21.54 -10.51 6.42
N TYR A 32 -20.45 -9.72 6.48
CA TYR A 32 -20.24 -8.74 7.56
C TYR A 32 -21.02 -7.44 7.33
N GLN A 33 -21.37 -6.77 8.43
CA GLN A 33 -21.81 -5.38 8.41
C GLN A 33 -20.59 -4.46 8.44
N ILE A 34 -20.72 -3.26 7.82
CA ILE A 34 -19.63 -2.30 7.69
C ILE A 34 -20.02 -0.95 8.28
N GLY A 35 -19.23 -0.49 9.23
CA GLY A 35 -19.27 0.88 9.73
C GLY A 35 -18.04 1.65 9.24
N ILE A 36 -18.22 2.91 8.80
CA ILE A 36 -17.14 3.77 8.32
C ILE A 36 -17.03 5.02 9.19
N LEU A 37 -15.80 5.43 9.50
CA LEU A 37 -15.48 6.75 10.05
C LEU A 37 -14.67 7.53 9.03
N ASP A 38 -15.27 8.54 8.42
CA ASP A 38 -14.60 9.45 7.49
C ASP A 38 -15.28 10.82 7.49
N ALA A 39 -14.51 11.88 7.29
CA ALA A 39 -15.03 13.25 7.28
C ALA A 39 -15.84 13.59 6.00
N ASP A 40 -15.58 12.86 4.89
CA ASP A 40 -16.33 13.02 3.65
C ASP A 40 -17.60 12.13 3.68
N ALA A 41 -18.76 12.75 3.79
CA ALA A 41 -20.07 12.06 3.72
C ALA A 41 -20.30 11.31 2.39
N ALA A 42 -19.52 11.61 1.35
CA ALA A 42 -19.60 10.99 0.03
C ALA A 42 -18.39 10.09 -0.28
N CYS A 43 -17.65 9.68 0.76
CA CYS A 43 -16.46 8.86 0.59
C CYS A 43 -16.76 7.54 -0.13
N PRO A 44 -15.78 6.98 -0.86
CA PRO A 44 -15.96 5.74 -1.62
C PRO A 44 -16.51 4.55 -0.81
N ALA A 45 -16.04 4.35 0.42
CA ALA A 45 -16.51 3.26 1.26
C ALA A 45 -17.89 3.52 1.88
N GLY A 46 -18.21 4.77 2.19
CA GLY A 46 -19.52 5.17 2.73
C GLY A 46 -20.67 4.85 1.77
N GLN A 47 -20.40 4.78 0.44
CA GLN A 47 -21.42 4.42 -0.56
C GLN A 47 -21.93 2.97 -0.44
N ILE A 48 -21.18 2.09 0.22
CA ILE A 48 -21.47 0.65 0.36
C ILE A 48 -21.55 0.19 1.80
N ALA A 49 -21.22 1.06 2.75
CA ALA A 49 -21.31 0.80 4.19
C ALA A 49 -22.77 0.69 4.64
N ASP A 50 -23.01 -0.03 5.73
CA ASP A 50 -24.33 -0.10 6.37
C ASP A 50 -24.62 1.20 7.14
N TRP A 51 -23.56 1.85 7.66
CA TRP A 51 -23.64 3.15 8.31
C TRP A 51 -22.29 3.87 8.30
N GLN A 52 -22.32 5.20 8.46
CA GLN A 52 -21.14 6.05 8.49
C GLN A 52 -21.23 7.07 9.62
N ILE A 53 -20.09 7.31 10.28
CA ILE A 53 -19.88 8.45 11.17
C ILE A 53 -19.12 9.50 10.36
N THR A 54 -19.77 10.66 10.09
CA THR A 54 -19.18 11.74 9.27
C THR A 54 -18.39 12.68 10.18
N LYS A 55 -17.18 12.29 10.54
CA LYS A 55 -16.23 13.01 11.39
C LYS A 55 -14.80 12.68 10.96
N LYS A 56 -13.86 13.54 11.38
CA LYS A 56 -12.42 13.22 11.19
C LYS A 56 -12.05 12.01 12.05
N TYR A 57 -11.20 11.13 11.54
CA TYR A 57 -10.68 9.98 12.32
C TYR A 57 -9.61 10.38 13.38
N THR A 58 -9.29 11.68 13.49
CA THR A 58 -8.55 12.27 14.61
C THR A 58 -9.47 12.71 15.76
N ASP A 59 -10.79 12.58 15.62
CA ASP A 59 -11.78 12.88 16.65
C ASP A 59 -11.95 11.64 17.54
N PHE A 60 -11.50 11.73 18.78
CA PHE A 60 -11.51 10.60 19.73
C PHE A 60 -12.94 10.12 20.08
N ASP A 61 -13.89 11.05 20.20
CA ASP A 61 -15.28 10.69 20.49
C ASP A 61 -15.89 9.92 19.31
N ALA A 62 -15.58 10.30 18.07
CA ALA A 62 -16.01 9.60 16.87
C ALA A 62 -15.39 8.20 16.76
N LEU A 63 -14.11 8.05 17.14
CA LEU A 63 -13.46 6.74 17.22
C LEU A 63 -14.09 5.86 18.28
N THR A 64 -14.45 6.42 19.44
CA THR A 64 -15.14 5.71 20.51
C THR A 64 -16.53 5.26 20.07
N ASP A 65 -17.27 6.12 19.35
CA ASP A 65 -18.56 5.78 18.76
C ASP A 65 -18.47 4.67 17.73
N LEU A 66 -17.43 4.70 16.88
CA LEU A 66 -17.15 3.63 15.91
C LEU A 66 -16.89 2.30 16.64
N ALA A 67 -16.05 2.32 17.68
CA ALA A 67 -15.73 1.16 18.48
C ALA A 67 -16.96 0.57 19.18
N ALA A 68 -17.80 1.42 19.78
CA ALA A 68 -19.01 0.98 20.49
C ALA A 68 -20.03 0.28 19.58
N LYS A 69 -19.99 0.53 18.27
CA LYS A 69 -20.92 -0.03 17.26
C LYS A 69 -20.29 -1.15 16.42
N SER A 70 -19.04 -1.51 16.68
CA SER A 70 -18.29 -2.49 15.90
C SER A 70 -17.89 -3.68 16.79
N ASP A 71 -17.58 -4.81 16.17
CA ASP A 71 -17.03 -5.99 16.85
C ASP A 71 -15.50 -6.09 16.65
N VAL A 72 -14.96 -5.42 15.61
CA VAL A 72 -13.53 -5.28 15.31
C VAL A 72 -13.28 -4.02 14.53
N LEU A 73 -12.10 -3.43 14.71
CA LEU A 73 -11.65 -2.27 13.91
C LEU A 73 -10.49 -2.63 12.98
N THR A 74 -10.46 -1.94 11.85
CA THR A 74 -9.33 -1.89 10.92
C THR A 74 -9.18 -0.48 10.39
N PHE A 75 -8.07 -0.20 9.69
CA PHE A 75 -7.78 1.10 9.08
C PHE A 75 -7.33 0.95 7.62
N GLU A 76 -7.59 1.97 6.82
CA GLU A 76 -7.19 1.98 5.40
C GLU A 76 -5.94 2.82 5.12
N SER A 77 -5.47 3.60 6.10
CA SER A 77 -4.49 4.65 5.88
C SER A 77 -3.42 4.69 6.95
N GLU A 78 -2.20 4.98 6.55
CA GLU A 78 -1.09 5.26 7.47
C GLU A 78 -1.22 6.62 8.20
N ALA A 79 -2.16 7.47 7.84
CA ALA A 79 -2.35 8.77 8.51
C ALA A 79 -3.19 8.68 9.80
N VAL A 80 -3.61 7.49 10.20
CA VAL A 80 -4.33 7.28 11.47
C VAL A 80 -3.36 7.47 12.63
N ASP A 81 -3.79 8.22 13.65
CA ASP A 81 -2.97 8.46 14.84
C ASP A 81 -2.88 7.18 15.69
N THR A 82 -1.68 6.62 15.78
CA THR A 82 -1.42 5.38 16.54
C THR A 82 -1.64 5.55 18.05
N MET A 83 -1.47 6.75 18.60
CA MET A 83 -1.79 7.02 20.01
C MET A 83 -3.28 6.88 20.28
N LEU A 84 -4.14 7.36 19.36
CA LEU A 84 -5.59 7.18 19.47
C LEU A 84 -5.98 5.70 19.33
N LEU A 85 -5.35 4.96 18.42
CA LEU A 85 -5.58 3.52 18.31
C LEU A 85 -5.19 2.77 19.59
N THR A 86 -4.05 3.11 20.18
CA THR A 86 -3.59 2.51 21.44
C THR A 86 -4.54 2.81 22.60
N GLN A 87 -5.12 4.02 22.65
CA GLN A 87 -6.09 4.39 23.69
C GLN A 87 -7.42 3.63 23.54
N ILE A 88 -7.85 3.30 22.32
CA ILE A 88 -9.11 2.61 22.06
C ILE A 88 -8.98 1.09 22.06
N ASN A 89 -7.80 0.53 21.83
CA ASN A 89 -7.52 -0.90 21.74
C ASN A 89 -7.99 -1.72 22.99
N PRO A 90 -7.97 -1.19 24.23
CA PRO A 90 -8.53 -1.92 25.38
C PRO A 90 -10.05 -2.15 25.32
N TYR A 91 -10.78 -1.39 24.50
CA TYR A 91 -12.24 -1.44 24.41
C TYR A 91 -12.76 -2.22 23.22
N ILE A 92 -11.93 -2.37 22.16
CA ILE A 92 -12.28 -3.05 20.90
C ILE A 92 -11.04 -3.69 20.30
N ALA A 93 -11.18 -4.87 19.73
CA ALA A 93 -10.06 -5.52 19.02
C ALA A 93 -9.62 -4.72 17.79
N ILE A 94 -8.33 -4.41 17.73
CA ILE A 94 -7.63 -3.86 16.56
C ILE A 94 -6.49 -4.84 16.25
N PRO A 95 -6.75 -5.94 15.52
CA PRO A 95 -5.76 -7.00 15.31
C PRO A 95 -4.51 -6.56 14.57
N GLN A 96 -4.62 -5.54 13.71
CA GLN A 96 -3.47 -4.85 13.15
C GLN A 96 -2.86 -3.95 14.24
N ASP A 97 -1.79 -4.44 14.86
CA ASP A 97 -1.16 -3.78 16.00
C ASP A 97 -0.78 -2.32 15.66
N PRO A 98 -1.21 -1.33 16.47
CA PRO A 98 -0.79 0.06 16.32
C PRO A 98 0.74 0.25 16.29
N ASP A 99 1.52 -0.59 16.95
CA ASP A 99 2.97 -0.53 16.93
C ASP A 99 3.54 -0.85 15.53
N SER A 100 2.93 -1.81 14.81
CA SER A 100 3.27 -2.11 13.42
C SER A 100 3.03 -0.90 12.50
N LEU A 101 1.93 -0.17 12.74
CA LEU A 101 1.63 1.06 12.01
C LEU A 101 2.64 2.17 12.35
N SER A 102 3.03 2.31 13.62
CA SER A 102 4.04 3.29 14.05
C SER A 102 5.38 3.12 13.35
N ILE A 103 5.82 1.87 13.13
CA ILE A 103 7.04 1.56 12.38
C ILE A 103 6.97 2.13 10.96
N THR A 104 5.83 1.98 10.28
CA THR A 104 5.70 2.36 8.87
C THR A 104 5.36 3.84 8.65
N GLN A 105 4.99 4.58 9.70
CA GLN A 105 4.68 6.01 9.62
C GLN A 105 5.92 6.91 9.59
N ASP A 106 7.06 6.43 10.10
CA ASP A 106 8.31 7.18 10.20
C ASP A 106 9.44 6.44 9.49
N ARG A 107 10.03 7.08 8.47
CA ARG A 107 11.07 6.47 7.62
C ARG A 107 12.33 6.07 8.39
N LEU A 108 12.67 6.81 9.44
CA LEU A 108 13.85 6.51 10.26
C LEU A 108 13.60 5.26 11.12
N ILE A 109 12.41 5.19 11.73
CA ILE A 109 12.01 4.01 12.51
C ILE A 109 11.91 2.77 11.60
N GLU A 110 11.31 2.92 10.41
CA GLU A 110 11.19 1.85 9.42
C GLU A 110 12.56 1.31 9.00
N LYS A 111 13.52 2.19 8.68
CA LYS A 111 14.87 1.77 8.31
C LYS A 111 15.62 1.12 9.47
N ALA A 112 15.56 1.70 10.66
CA ALA A 112 16.16 1.09 11.85
C ALA A 112 15.57 -0.29 12.17
N PHE A 113 14.26 -0.48 11.99
CA PHE A 113 13.61 -1.76 12.12
C PHE A 113 14.16 -2.78 11.10
N LEU A 114 14.25 -2.41 9.82
CA LEU A 114 14.77 -3.28 8.76
C LEU A 114 16.25 -3.63 8.99
N GLU A 115 17.08 -2.69 9.38
CA GLU A 115 18.49 -2.91 9.72
C GLU A 115 18.65 -3.87 10.91
N SER A 116 17.78 -3.79 11.91
CA SER A 116 17.77 -4.73 13.04
C SER A 116 17.54 -6.19 12.64
N LEU A 117 16.93 -6.39 11.47
CA LEU A 117 16.67 -7.69 10.86
C LEU A 117 17.75 -8.10 9.83
N ASN A 118 18.80 -7.29 9.66
CA ASN A 118 19.82 -7.42 8.62
C ASN A 118 19.22 -7.40 7.18
N ILE A 119 18.17 -6.63 6.98
CA ILE A 119 17.56 -6.38 5.67
C ILE A 119 18.18 -5.12 5.07
N ASN A 120 18.62 -5.19 3.82
CA ASN A 120 19.23 -4.06 3.15
C ASN A 120 18.24 -2.91 2.95
N VAL A 121 18.64 -1.72 3.35
CA VAL A 121 17.97 -0.45 3.05
C VAL A 121 18.93 0.47 2.30
N THR A 122 18.39 1.46 1.60
CA THR A 122 19.26 2.49 0.97
C THR A 122 20.05 3.22 2.04
N PRO A 123 21.35 3.50 1.85
CA PRO A 123 22.13 4.36 2.76
C PRO A 123 21.41 5.69 3.00
N TYR A 124 21.40 6.15 4.23
CA TYR A 124 20.61 7.34 4.60
C TYR A 124 21.28 8.14 5.72
N ALA A 125 20.85 9.41 5.85
CA ALA A 125 21.19 10.29 6.97
C ALA A 125 19.97 11.12 7.38
N THR A 126 19.89 11.45 8.66
CA THR A 126 18.88 12.37 9.19
C THR A 126 19.30 13.81 8.94
N ILE A 127 18.40 14.63 8.42
CA ILE A 127 18.66 16.03 8.04
C ILE A 127 17.70 16.95 8.81
N THR A 128 18.26 17.84 9.60
CA THR A 128 17.56 18.87 10.36
C THR A 128 17.86 20.29 9.87
N ALA A 129 19.04 20.46 9.24
CA ALA A 129 19.54 21.72 8.71
C ALA A 129 20.26 21.50 7.36
N ILE A 130 20.58 22.59 6.66
CA ILE A 130 21.31 22.52 5.37
C ILE A 130 22.71 21.95 5.57
N GLU A 131 23.36 22.32 6.65
CA GLU A 131 24.69 21.87 7.03
C GLU A 131 24.75 20.34 7.19
N ASP A 132 23.65 19.72 7.65
CA ASP A 132 23.54 18.25 7.71
C ASP A 132 23.57 17.63 6.31
N MET A 133 22.98 18.30 5.30
CA MET A 133 23.05 17.82 3.91
C MET A 133 24.48 17.87 3.37
N GLU A 134 25.20 18.97 3.62
CA GLU A 134 26.60 19.14 3.20
C GLU A 134 27.51 18.05 3.80
N GLU A 135 27.24 17.64 5.03
CA GLU A 135 28.02 16.56 5.68
C GLU A 135 27.59 15.19 5.15
N ALA A 136 26.27 14.95 5.02
CA ALA A 136 25.73 13.66 4.61
C ALA A 136 26.14 13.26 3.18
N VAL A 137 26.20 14.20 2.24
CA VAL A 137 26.59 13.90 0.85
C VAL A 137 28.05 13.44 0.70
N LYS A 138 28.92 13.72 1.69
CA LYS A 138 30.30 13.22 1.68
C LYS A 138 30.36 11.69 1.76
N SER A 139 29.37 11.08 2.42
CA SER A 139 29.25 9.61 2.55
C SER A 139 28.21 9.00 1.64
N ILE A 140 27.08 9.68 1.42
CA ILE A 140 25.97 9.20 0.60
C ILE A 140 26.28 9.39 -0.89
N GLY A 141 26.88 10.53 -1.26
CA GLY A 141 27.16 10.89 -2.65
C GLY A 141 25.93 11.44 -3.39
N PHE A 142 26.15 11.74 -4.67
CA PHE A 142 25.11 12.15 -5.61
C PHE A 142 24.92 11.10 -6.71
N PRO A 143 23.69 10.95 -7.29
CA PRO A 143 22.48 11.61 -6.84
C PRO A 143 21.94 11.06 -5.54
N CYS A 144 21.17 11.87 -4.82
CA CYS A 144 20.49 11.47 -3.58
C CYS A 144 19.09 12.10 -3.50
N VAL A 145 18.27 11.64 -2.58
CA VAL A 145 16.86 12.06 -2.46
C VAL A 145 16.57 12.55 -1.06
N LEU A 146 16.09 13.78 -0.94
CA LEU A 146 15.59 14.34 0.33
C LEU A 146 14.09 14.10 0.45
N LYS A 147 13.66 13.47 1.55
CA LYS A 147 12.25 13.13 1.85
C LYS A 147 11.88 13.57 3.26
N PRO A 148 10.62 13.98 3.55
CA PRO A 148 10.14 14.14 4.92
C PRO A 148 10.21 12.81 5.68
N LEU A 149 10.46 12.83 6.98
CA LEU A 149 10.46 11.61 7.82
C LEU A 149 9.07 10.99 7.85
N ARG A 150 8.05 11.79 8.13
CA ARG A 150 6.67 11.31 8.20
C ARG A 150 6.01 11.33 6.83
N ILE A 151 5.26 10.28 6.56
CA ILE A 151 4.49 10.13 5.33
C ILE A 151 3.18 10.90 5.49
N GLU A 152 3.13 12.14 5.00
CA GLU A 152 1.88 12.89 4.91
C GLU A 152 1.10 12.51 3.65
N MET A 153 -0.22 12.29 3.80
CA MET A 153 -1.10 11.72 2.77
C MET A 153 -1.29 12.57 1.52
N ALA A 154 -1.01 13.87 1.54
CA ALA A 154 -1.48 14.77 0.48
C ALA A 154 -0.66 14.74 -0.81
N THR A 155 0.62 14.50 -0.76
CA THR A 155 1.54 14.26 -1.89
C THR A 155 2.93 14.00 -1.31
N PRO A 156 3.57 12.88 -1.57
CA PRO A 156 4.95 12.69 -1.15
C PRO A 156 5.81 13.71 -1.90
N VAL A 157 6.16 14.78 -1.23
CA VAL A 157 7.13 15.75 -1.77
C VAL A 157 8.50 15.19 -1.49
N GLN A 158 9.24 14.86 -2.54
CA GLN A 158 10.65 14.49 -2.44
C GLN A 158 11.45 15.31 -3.45
N HIS A 159 12.69 15.61 -3.11
CA HIS A 159 13.62 16.30 -4.00
C HIS A 159 14.81 15.42 -4.36
N LEU A 160 14.96 15.14 -5.64
CA LEU A 160 16.16 14.53 -6.19
C LEU A 160 17.22 15.61 -6.29
N LEU A 161 18.43 15.33 -5.76
CA LEU A 161 19.56 16.21 -5.68
C LEU A 161 20.68 15.62 -6.53
N TYR A 162 21.19 16.40 -7.47
CA TYR A 162 22.31 16.02 -8.36
C TYR A 162 23.60 16.70 -7.96
N SER A 163 23.52 17.82 -7.24
CA SER A 163 24.66 18.60 -6.74
C SER A 163 24.23 19.44 -5.52
N GLU A 164 25.20 20.13 -4.89
CA GLU A 164 24.94 21.08 -3.82
C GLU A 164 24.08 22.29 -4.25
N GLU A 165 24.03 22.61 -5.54
CA GLU A 165 23.17 23.67 -6.09
C GLU A 165 21.66 23.39 -5.87
N ASP A 166 21.29 22.14 -5.66
CA ASP A 166 19.90 21.73 -5.37
C ASP A 166 19.48 21.97 -3.91
N PHE A 167 20.43 22.24 -3.00
CA PHE A 167 20.18 22.31 -1.56
C PHE A 167 19.23 23.44 -1.19
N GLU A 168 19.35 24.61 -1.77
CA GLU A 168 18.50 25.76 -1.48
C GLU A 168 17.02 25.44 -1.79
N ARG A 169 16.77 24.77 -2.93
CA ARG A 169 15.43 24.33 -3.32
C ARG A 169 14.90 23.25 -2.38
N ALA A 170 15.74 22.30 -1.99
CA ALA A 170 15.37 21.21 -1.10
C ALA A 170 15.14 21.64 0.34
N ALA A 171 15.86 22.68 0.80
CA ALA A 171 15.72 23.24 2.15
C ALA A 171 14.30 23.73 2.49
N ALA A 172 13.45 23.96 1.49
CA ALA A 172 12.04 24.25 1.74
C ALA A 172 11.30 23.10 2.47
N LEU A 173 11.76 21.84 2.33
CA LEU A 173 11.21 20.71 3.09
C LEU A 173 11.58 20.78 4.58
N LEU A 174 12.76 21.24 4.91
CA LEU A 174 13.22 21.35 6.30
C LEU A 174 12.38 22.33 7.14
N LYS A 175 11.73 23.31 6.47
CA LYS A 175 10.77 24.21 7.14
C LYS A 175 9.52 23.50 7.65
N LYS A 176 9.25 22.29 7.14
CA LYS A 176 8.09 21.45 7.54
C LYS A 176 8.47 20.43 8.61
N GLY A 177 9.74 20.22 8.87
CA GLY A 177 10.23 19.28 9.87
C GLY A 177 11.50 18.54 9.42
N THR A 178 11.92 17.60 10.23
CA THR A 178 13.08 16.75 9.96
C THR A 178 12.86 15.91 8.69
N CYS A 179 13.93 15.77 7.90
CA CYS A 179 13.95 14.99 6.68
C CYS A 179 14.95 13.83 6.77
N ILE A 180 14.88 12.93 5.81
CA ILE A 180 15.87 11.89 5.55
C ILE A 180 16.48 12.13 4.17
N LEU A 181 17.80 12.06 4.08
CA LEU A 181 18.53 12.02 2.81
C LEU A 181 18.90 10.58 2.51
N GLU A 182 18.51 10.06 1.36
CA GLU A 182 18.77 8.69 0.94
C GLU A 182 19.62 8.66 -0.32
N ALA A 183 20.57 7.72 -0.39
CA ALA A 183 21.28 7.45 -1.64
C ALA A 183 20.31 7.06 -2.76
N TRP A 184 20.52 7.57 -3.96
CA TRP A 184 19.85 7.07 -5.14
C TRP A 184 20.45 5.74 -5.55
N ILE A 185 19.65 4.67 -5.49
CA ILE A 185 20.07 3.36 -5.95
C ILE A 185 19.77 3.24 -7.45
N PRO A 186 20.79 2.96 -8.29
CA PRO A 186 20.54 2.65 -9.69
C PRO A 186 19.89 1.27 -9.83
N PHE A 187 18.58 1.25 -9.71
CA PHE A 187 17.80 0.02 -9.80
C PHE A 187 17.45 -0.29 -11.27
N GLU A 188 17.35 -1.57 -11.57
CA GLU A 188 16.86 -2.08 -12.86
C GLU A 188 15.34 -2.26 -12.81
N MET A 189 14.82 -2.65 -11.63
CA MET A 189 13.41 -2.99 -11.47
C MET A 189 12.90 -2.60 -10.07
N GLU A 190 11.66 -2.14 -10.00
CA GLU A 190 10.93 -2.01 -8.75
C GLU A 190 10.02 -3.23 -8.55
N LEU A 191 10.09 -3.84 -7.37
CA LEU A 191 9.33 -5.03 -7.03
C LEU A 191 8.51 -4.80 -5.77
N ALA A 192 7.39 -5.49 -5.67
CA ALA A 192 6.60 -5.56 -4.47
C ALA A 192 6.20 -6.99 -4.14
N ILE A 193 6.21 -7.32 -2.85
CA ILE A 193 5.59 -8.53 -2.34
C ILE A 193 4.57 -8.17 -1.26
N THR A 194 3.40 -8.78 -1.33
CA THR A 194 2.39 -8.69 -0.25
C THR A 194 2.36 -10.02 0.49
N VAL A 195 2.50 -9.95 1.80
CA VAL A 195 2.44 -11.11 2.69
C VAL A 195 1.34 -10.93 3.72
N ALA A 196 0.84 -12.02 4.25
CA ALA A 196 -0.15 -11.99 5.32
C ALA A 196 0.23 -12.98 6.42
N GLN A 197 -0.15 -12.64 7.64
CA GLN A 197 -0.03 -13.51 8.79
C GLN A 197 -1.31 -13.40 9.63
N ASP A 198 -1.87 -14.55 10.01
CA ASP A 198 -3.03 -14.58 10.90
C ASP A 198 -2.61 -14.59 12.39
N ALA A 199 -3.57 -14.49 13.28
CA ALA A 199 -3.36 -14.48 14.72
C ALA A 199 -2.79 -15.82 15.28
N ASN A 200 -2.73 -16.88 14.47
CA ASN A 200 -2.10 -18.16 14.82
C ASN A 200 -0.70 -18.29 14.21
N ASN A 201 -0.15 -17.20 13.65
CA ASN A 201 1.13 -17.16 12.93
C ASN A 201 1.16 -18.02 11.66
N VAL A 202 0.03 -18.34 11.07
CA VAL A 202 -0.02 -18.91 9.71
C VAL A 202 0.36 -17.82 8.73
N PHE A 203 1.39 -18.09 7.94
CA PHE A 203 1.94 -17.15 6.97
C PHE A 203 1.57 -17.58 5.56
N THR A 204 1.24 -16.60 4.71
CA THR A 204 1.07 -16.78 3.27
C THR A 204 1.62 -15.56 2.53
N SER A 205 1.96 -15.73 1.25
CA SER A 205 2.46 -14.64 0.39
C SER A 205 1.74 -14.63 -0.94
N PHE A 206 1.49 -13.42 -1.45
CA PHE A 206 1.10 -13.22 -2.83
C PHE A 206 2.33 -13.31 -3.75
N PRO A 207 2.17 -13.65 -5.03
CA PRO A 207 3.26 -13.61 -5.99
C PRO A 207 3.96 -12.26 -6.01
N VAL A 208 5.28 -12.30 -6.21
CA VAL A 208 6.07 -11.06 -6.41
C VAL A 208 5.60 -10.34 -7.66
N THR A 209 5.47 -9.04 -7.56
CA THR A 209 4.91 -8.17 -8.58
C THR A 209 5.96 -7.15 -9.01
N GLU A 210 6.12 -6.96 -10.30
CA GLU A 210 6.87 -5.84 -10.87
C GLU A 210 5.98 -4.60 -10.85
N THR A 211 6.51 -3.49 -10.36
CA THR A 211 5.79 -2.22 -10.23
C THR A 211 6.44 -1.16 -11.12
N ILE A 212 5.63 -0.51 -11.96
CA ILE A 212 6.09 0.51 -12.89
C ILE A 212 5.51 1.86 -12.48
N TYR A 213 6.40 2.78 -12.12
CA TYR A 213 6.04 4.14 -11.73
C TYR A 213 6.38 5.13 -12.84
N ARG A 214 5.52 6.15 -13.00
CA ARG A 214 5.81 7.37 -13.78
C ARG A 214 5.43 8.57 -12.91
N GLU A 215 6.29 9.58 -12.86
CA GLU A 215 6.07 10.78 -12.00
C GLU A 215 5.70 10.41 -10.55
N GLN A 216 6.37 9.42 -9.96
CA GLN A 216 6.14 8.91 -8.60
C GLN A 216 4.74 8.29 -8.38
N LYS A 217 4.03 7.92 -9.44
CA LYS A 217 2.73 7.25 -9.37
C LYS A 217 2.81 5.87 -10.00
N LEU A 218 2.28 4.88 -9.29
CA LEU A 218 2.15 3.54 -9.84
C LEU A 218 1.19 3.57 -11.03
N VAL A 219 1.71 3.26 -12.21
CA VAL A 219 0.96 3.22 -13.47
C VAL A 219 0.42 1.83 -13.73
N LYS A 220 1.32 0.82 -13.70
CA LYS A 220 0.95 -0.58 -13.94
C LYS A 220 1.75 -1.53 -13.07
N THR A 221 1.22 -2.74 -12.92
CA THR A 221 1.90 -3.87 -12.28
C THR A 221 1.88 -5.07 -13.21
N ILE A 222 2.89 -5.93 -13.10
CA ILE A 222 3.00 -7.19 -13.84
C ILE A 222 3.20 -8.31 -12.82
N THR A 223 2.36 -9.32 -12.84
CA THR A 223 2.40 -10.45 -11.90
C THR A 223 2.25 -11.79 -12.64
N PRO A 224 3.12 -12.77 -12.42
CA PRO A 224 4.32 -12.70 -11.57
C PRO A 224 5.38 -11.75 -12.16
N ALA A 225 6.23 -11.20 -11.30
CA ALA A 225 7.35 -10.37 -11.73
C ALA A 225 8.31 -11.18 -12.63
N ARG A 226 8.92 -10.52 -13.60
CA ARG A 226 9.85 -11.12 -14.58
C ARG A 226 11.26 -11.30 -13.98
N VAL A 227 11.34 -11.98 -12.85
CA VAL A 227 12.57 -12.22 -12.09
C VAL A 227 12.81 -13.71 -11.83
N GLY A 228 14.06 -14.07 -11.54
CA GLY A 228 14.41 -15.45 -11.20
C GLY A 228 13.83 -15.93 -9.86
N GLY A 229 13.64 -17.23 -9.72
CA GLY A 229 13.06 -17.83 -8.50
C GLY A 229 13.88 -17.60 -7.22
N ASN A 230 15.17 -17.26 -7.32
CA ASN A 230 15.99 -16.85 -6.18
C ASN A 230 15.52 -15.48 -5.62
N ILE A 231 15.21 -14.52 -6.47
CA ILE A 231 14.69 -13.19 -6.05
C ILE A 231 13.31 -13.34 -5.39
N GLN A 232 12.44 -14.19 -5.96
CA GLN A 232 11.13 -14.47 -5.36
C GLN A 232 11.28 -15.03 -3.94
N LYS A 233 12.13 -16.03 -3.75
CA LYS A 233 12.39 -16.65 -2.44
C LYS A 233 13.02 -15.67 -1.44
N GLU A 234 13.91 -14.80 -1.90
CA GLU A 234 14.52 -13.77 -1.05
C GLU A 234 13.47 -12.76 -0.57
N LEU A 235 12.59 -12.29 -1.44
CA LEU A 235 11.49 -11.39 -1.07
C LEU A 235 10.48 -12.06 -0.13
N GLU A 236 10.13 -13.32 -0.35
CA GLU A 236 9.30 -14.09 0.58
C GLU A 236 9.97 -14.22 1.96
N HIS A 237 11.28 -14.46 1.99
CA HIS A 237 12.05 -14.54 3.22
C HIS A 237 12.05 -13.21 3.98
N ILE A 238 12.31 -12.08 3.28
CA ILE A 238 12.22 -10.73 3.83
C ILE A 238 10.82 -10.50 4.41
N GLY A 239 9.77 -10.84 3.64
CA GLY A 239 8.39 -10.70 4.07
C GLY A 239 8.08 -11.49 5.34
N LYS A 240 8.56 -12.71 5.43
CA LYS A 240 8.37 -13.59 6.60
C LYS A 240 9.11 -13.06 7.84
N LEU A 241 10.34 -12.57 7.66
CA LEU A 241 11.12 -11.96 8.76
C LEU A 241 10.43 -10.72 9.30
N ALA A 242 10.02 -9.79 8.42
CA ALA A 242 9.36 -8.55 8.80
C ALA A 242 8.01 -8.82 9.48
N ALA A 243 7.16 -9.68 8.89
CA ALA A 243 5.86 -10.04 9.47
C ALA A 243 6.00 -10.64 10.88
N LYS A 244 6.96 -11.55 11.06
CA LYS A 244 7.24 -12.16 12.36
C LYS A 244 7.74 -11.14 13.38
N ALA A 245 8.68 -10.27 12.99
CA ALA A 245 9.26 -9.26 13.89
C ALA A 245 8.25 -8.18 14.31
N MET A 246 7.29 -7.86 13.43
CA MET A 246 6.17 -6.98 13.72
C MET A 246 5.06 -7.65 14.54
N ASN A 247 5.13 -8.96 14.80
CA ASN A 247 3.99 -9.71 15.33
C ASN A 247 2.70 -9.45 14.53
N LEU A 248 2.84 -9.43 13.20
CA LEU A 248 1.79 -9.02 12.29
C LEU A 248 0.53 -9.89 12.44
N THR A 249 -0.62 -9.24 12.54
CA THR A 249 -1.93 -9.85 12.26
C THR A 249 -2.59 -9.02 11.17
N GLY A 250 -2.58 -9.52 9.93
CA GLY A 250 -3.08 -8.77 8.78
C GLY A 250 -2.18 -8.91 7.57
N ILE A 251 -1.99 -7.81 6.86
CA ILE A 251 -1.25 -7.73 5.60
C ILE A 251 -0.08 -6.77 5.73
N LEU A 252 1.04 -7.15 5.11
CA LEU A 252 2.22 -6.31 4.94
C LEU A 252 2.65 -6.35 3.46
N THR A 253 2.74 -5.19 2.82
CA THR A 253 3.38 -5.05 1.50
C THR A 253 4.78 -4.45 1.68
N ILE A 254 5.74 -5.01 0.98
CA ILE A 254 7.14 -4.58 0.96
C ILE A 254 7.48 -4.15 -0.46
N GLU A 255 7.86 -2.89 -0.61
CA GLU A 255 8.35 -2.32 -1.87
C GLU A 255 9.88 -2.34 -1.87
N THR A 256 10.49 -2.79 -2.97
CA THR A 256 11.94 -2.97 -3.09
C THR A 256 12.47 -2.45 -4.41
N PHE A 257 13.71 -1.98 -4.37
CA PHE A 257 14.53 -1.77 -5.56
C PHE A 257 15.42 -2.99 -5.78
N MET A 258 15.46 -3.49 -7.00
CA MET A 258 16.40 -4.52 -7.44
C MET A 258 17.43 -3.93 -8.39
N THR A 259 18.69 -4.07 -8.05
CA THR A 259 19.80 -3.65 -8.94
C THR A 259 20.05 -4.67 -10.06
N SER A 260 20.84 -4.31 -11.06
CA SER A 260 21.28 -5.22 -12.15
C SER A 260 22.09 -6.42 -11.65
N SER A 261 22.68 -6.34 -10.46
CA SER A 261 23.33 -7.48 -9.80
C SER A 261 22.38 -8.40 -9.07
N GLY A 262 21.07 -8.07 -9.00
CA GLY A 262 20.06 -8.80 -8.24
C GLY A 262 20.03 -8.44 -6.76
N THR A 263 20.77 -7.42 -6.30
CA THR A 263 20.71 -6.99 -4.89
C THR A 263 19.40 -6.25 -4.63
N LEU A 264 18.72 -6.63 -3.55
CA LEU A 264 17.47 -6.02 -3.12
C LEU A 264 17.72 -4.98 -2.02
N TYR A 265 17.05 -3.83 -2.16
CA TYR A 265 16.98 -2.78 -1.14
C TYR A 265 15.52 -2.50 -0.81
N VAL A 266 15.13 -2.67 0.46
CA VAL A 266 13.75 -2.32 0.85
C VAL A 266 13.60 -0.80 0.84
N ASN A 267 12.59 -0.35 0.10
CA ASN A 267 12.22 1.07 -0.02
C ASN A 267 11.17 1.45 1.01
N ARG A 268 10.13 0.60 1.21
CA ARG A 268 9.00 0.92 2.09
C ARG A 268 8.26 -0.33 2.57
N LEU A 269 7.68 -0.21 3.76
CA LEU A 269 6.72 -1.15 4.34
C LEU A 269 5.32 -0.52 4.40
N VAL A 270 4.28 -1.30 4.12
CA VAL A 270 2.88 -0.85 4.14
C VAL A 270 2.02 -1.90 4.83
N VAL A 271 1.50 -1.61 6.03
CA VAL A 271 0.72 -2.54 6.87
C VAL A 271 -0.78 -2.53 6.55
N ARG A 272 -1.14 -2.38 5.30
CA ARG A 272 -2.51 -2.40 4.77
C ARG A 272 -2.52 -2.90 3.32
N PRO A 273 -3.71 -3.18 2.73
CA PRO A 273 -3.79 -3.51 1.31
C PRO A 273 -3.17 -2.43 0.43
N HIS A 274 -2.35 -2.84 -0.53
CA HIS A 274 -1.58 -1.95 -1.39
C HIS A 274 -1.95 -2.13 -2.87
N HIS A 275 -1.79 -1.06 -3.63
CA HIS A 275 -2.16 -1.04 -5.06
C HIS A 275 -1.37 -2.03 -5.93
N SER A 276 -0.15 -2.36 -5.52
CA SER A 276 0.67 -3.36 -6.24
C SER A 276 0.05 -4.75 -6.22
N CYS A 277 -0.85 -5.04 -5.26
CA CYS A 277 -1.52 -6.34 -5.13
C CYS A 277 -3.00 -6.30 -5.56
N ASN A 278 -3.43 -5.27 -6.33
CA ASN A 278 -4.81 -5.19 -6.82
C ASN A 278 -5.17 -6.31 -7.79
N TYR A 279 -4.20 -6.84 -8.54
CA TYR A 279 -4.39 -8.01 -9.39
C TYR A 279 -5.02 -9.20 -8.66
N SER A 280 -4.84 -9.29 -7.35
CA SER A 280 -5.36 -10.39 -6.55
C SER A 280 -6.89 -10.47 -6.50
N LEU A 281 -7.60 -9.40 -6.86
CA LEU A 281 -9.06 -9.41 -6.93
C LEU A 281 -9.58 -10.39 -7.99
N ASP A 282 -8.87 -10.49 -9.10
CA ASP A 282 -9.32 -11.24 -10.28
C ASP A 282 -8.34 -12.36 -10.67
N GLY A 283 -7.04 -12.15 -10.41
CA GLY A 283 -5.96 -13.05 -10.81
C GLY A 283 -5.57 -14.10 -9.78
N CYS A 284 -6.10 -14.05 -8.54
CA CYS A 284 -5.77 -15.00 -7.48
C CYS A 284 -6.99 -15.75 -6.93
N SER A 285 -6.71 -16.86 -6.26
CA SER A 285 -7.75 -17.66 -5.57
C SER A 285 -8.46 -16.90 -4.44
N ILE A 286 -7.81 -15.84 -3.93
CA ILE A 286 -8.34 -14.96 -2.89
C ILE A 286 -7.68 -13.58 -3.02
N SER A 287 -8.44 -12.52 -2.79
CA SER A 287 -7.92 -11.16 -2.84
C SER A 287 -7.16 -10.77 -1.57
N GLN A 288 -6.21 -9.82 -1.67
CA GLN A 288 -5.55 -9.23 -0.49
C GLN A 288 -6.56 -8.65 0.52
N TYR A 289 -7.68 -8.14 0.03
CA TYR A 289 -8.71 -7.54 0.87
C TYR A 289 -9.48 -8.59 1.66
N GLU A 290 -9.84 -9.72 1.04
CA GLU A 290 -10.47 -10.84 1.74
C GLU A 290 -9.49 -11.48 2.74
N VAL A 291 -8.20 -11.61 2.38
CA VAL A 291 -7.16 -12.10 3.30
C VAL A 291 -7.06 -11.19 4.53
N LEU A 292 -7.06 -9.86 4.36
CA LEU A 292 -7.10 -8.94 5.49
C LEU A 292 -8.35 -9.17 6.37
N VAL A 293 -9.54 -9.25 5.76
CA VAL A 293 -10.79 -9.50 6.51
C VAL A 293 -10.68 -10.80 7.31
N ARG A 294 -10.13 -11.86 6.73
CA ARG A 294 -9.92 -13.14 7.44
C ARG A 294 -8.97 -12.98 8.62
N CYS A 295 -7.84 -12.30 8.43
CA CYS A 295 -6.86 -12.06 9.50
C CYS A 295 -7.50 -11.32 10.68
N ILE A 296 -8.17 -10.18 10.42
CA ILE A 296 -8.75 -9.35 11.49
C ILE A 296 -9.95 -10.00 12.18
N CYS A 297 -10.65 -10.91 11.51
CA CYS A 297 -11.78 -11.66 12.07
C CYS A 297 -11.36 -13.01 12.70
N GLY A 298 -10.06 -13.32 12.76
CA GLY A 298 -9.57 -14.59 13.34
C GLY A 298 -9.95 -15.81 12.51
N LEU A 299 -10.23 -15.66 11.20
CA LEU A 299 -10.53 -16.73 10.28
C LEU A 299 -9.22 -17.27 9.65
N PRO A 300 -9.16 -18.56 9.29
CA PRO A 300 -7.98 -19.12 8.64
C PRO A 300 -7.76 -18.51 7.27
N ILE A 301 -6.49 -18.25 6.95
CA ILE A 301 -6.05 -17.81 5.63
C ILE A 301 -5.58 -19.00 4.79
N PRO A 302 -5.94 -19.09 3.50
CA PRO A 302 -5.51 -20.17 2.62
C PRO A 302 -4.12 -19.89 2.04
N GLU A 303 -3.55 -20.90 1.42
CA GLU A 303 -2.48 -20.74 0.44
C GLU A 303 -3.02 -19.99 -0.79
N ILE A 304 -2.25 -19.05 -1.30
CA ILE A 304 -2.64 -18.19 -2.41
C ILE A 304 -2.18 -18.83 -3.73
N GLN A 305 -3.11 -18.96 -4.67
CA GLN A 305 -2.82 -19.45 -6.01
C GLN A 305 -3.05 -18.32 -7.01
N LEU A 306 -2.06 -18.06 -7.85
CA LEU A 306 -2.21 -17.20 -9.02
C LEU A 306 -2.85 -18.04 -10.13
N TYR A 307 -3.93 -17.55 -10.76
CA TYR A 307 -4.62 -18.27 -11.83
C TYR A 307 -3.89 -18.11 -13.16
N ASP A 308 -3.43 -16.89 -13.43
CA ASP A 308 -2.83 -16.56 -14.71
C ASP A 308 -1.89 -15.34 -14.57
N THR A 309 -1.05 -15.09 -15.56
CA THR A 309 -0.31 -13.83 -15.62
C THR A 309 -1.29 -12.66 -15.65
N SER A 310 -1.00 -11.64 -14.87
CA SER A 310 -1.85 -10.46 -14.78
C SER A 310 -1.06 -9.17 -15.03
N VAL A 311 -1.69 -8.25 -15.76
CA VAL A 311 -1.24 -6.85 -15.87
C VAL A 311 -2.37 -5.98 -15.35
N THR A 312 -2.09 -5.22 -14.29
CA THR A 312 -3.05 -4.26 -13.73
C THR A 312 -2.62 -2.84 -14.07
N PHE A 313 -3.51 -2.08 -14.69
CA PHE A 313 -3.33 -0.67 -15.01
C PHE A 313 -4.18 0.21 -14.11
N ASN A 314 -3.57 1.26 -13.51
CA ASN A 314 -4.28 2.22 -12.68
C ASN A 314 -4.94 3.29 -13.54
N ILE A 315 -6.26 3.36 -13.50
CA ILE A 315 -7.05 4.35 -14.22
C ILE A 315 -6.96 5.69 -13.48
N MET A 316 -6.21 6.61 -14.04
CA MET A 316 -6.14 7.99 -13.57
C MET A 316 -7.32 8.77 -14.16
N GLU A 317 -7.61 9.96 -13.60
CA GLU A 317 -8.70 10.84 -14.06
C GLU A 317 -8.64 11.09 -15.57
N GLU A 318 -7.45 11.33 -16.09
CA GLU A 318 -7.20 11.65 -17.50
C GLU A 318 -7.52 10.49 -18.46
N LYS A 319 -7.66 9.27 -17.92
CA LYS A 319 -7.95 8.02 -18.67
C LYS A 319 -9.31 7.42 -18.31
N LEU A 320 -10.14 8.17 -17.58
CA LEU A 320 -11.43 7.63 -17.11
C LEU A 320 -12.41 7.41 -18.25
N ASP A 321 -12.54 8.35 -19.19
CA ASP A 321 -13.48 8.27 -20.29
C ASP A 321 -13.12 7.12 -21.24
N GLU A 322 -11.83 6.95 -21.56
CA GLU A 322 -11.33 5.80 -22.35
C GLU A 322 -11.66 4.48 -21.64
N ALA A 323 -11.42 4.40 -20.33
CA ALA A 323 -11.71 3.19 -19.55
C ALA A 323 -13.21 2.87 -19.53
N LEU A 324 -14.08 3.88 -19.46
CA LEU A 324 -15.54 3.67 -19.53
C LEU A 324 -16.00 3.18 -20.90
N ILE A 325 -15.36 3.62 -21.99
CA ILE A 325 -15.64 3.10 -23.35
C ILE A 325 -15.17 1.64 -23.45
N LEU A 326 -14.00 1.33 -22.91
CA LEU A 326 -13.46 -0.03 -22.95
C LEU A 326 -14.30 -1.03 -22.13
N LEU A 327 -14.94 -0.59 -21.06
CA LEU A 327 -15.90 -1.40 -20.30
C LEU A 327 -17.03 -1.97 -21.20
N LEU A 328 -17.39 -1.27 -22.27
CA LEU A 328 -18.42 -1.71 -23.22
C LEU A 328 -17.89 -2.70 -24.29
N THR A 329 -16.59 -2.70 -24.54
CA THR A 329 -15.97 -3.40 -25.69
C THR A 329 -15.02 -4.52 -25.27
N LYS A 330 -14.61 -4.56 -24.00
CA LYS A 330 -13.67 -5.53 -23.43
C LYS A 330 -14.30 -6.28 -22.26
N PRO A 331 -15.21 -7.25 -22.51
CA PRO A 331 -15.94 -7.95 -21.46
C PRO A 331 -15.07 -8.91 -20.64
N ASP A 332 -13.90 -9.25 -21.11
CA ASP A 332 -12.87 -10.09 -20.49
C ASP A 332 -11.88 -9.32 -19.62
N TRP A 333 -11.95 -7.98 -19.61
CA TRP A 333 -11.13 -7.14 -18.74
C TRP A 333 -11.85 -6.87 -17.42
N HIS A 334 -11.14 -6.90 -16.30
CA HIS A 334 -11.70 -6.71 -14.96
C HIS A 334 -11.55 -5.26 -14.50
N PHE A 335 -12.64 -4.50 -14.56
CA PHE A 335 -12.66 -3.09 -14.20
C PHE A 335 -13.14 -2.86 -12.76
N HIS A 336 -12.42 -2.06 -11.99
CA HIS A 336 -12.76 -1.65 -10.64
C HIS A 336 -12.76 -0.12 -10.52
N PHE A 337 -13.94 0.50 -10.54
CA PHE A 337 -14.10 1.93 -10.33
C PHE A 337 -14.36 2.24 -8.86
N TYR A 338 -13.69 3.26 -8.34
CA TYR A 338 -13.68 3.54 -6.90
C TYR A 338 -14.84 4.42 -6.42
N GLY A 339 -15.70 4.92 -7.31
CA GLY A 339 -16.87 5.73 -6.96
C GLY A 339 -16.53 7.13 -6.43
N LYS A 340 -15.34 7.66 -6.76
CA LYS A 340 -14.93 9.01 -6.35
C LYS A 340 -15.72 10.06 -7.11
N LYS A 341 -16.37 11.01 -6.39
CA LYS A 341 -17.20 12.06 -6.98
C LYS A 341 -16.42 13.23 -7.53
N GLU A 342 -15.29 13.57 -6.87
CA GLU A 342 -14.48 14.69 -7.31
C GLU A 342 -13.51 14.27 -8.40
N HIS A 343 -13.57 14.94 -9.52
CA HIS A 343 -12.65 14.83 -10.64
C HIS A 343 -11.52 15.83 -10.45
N ARG A 344 -10.32 15.34 -10.15
CA ARG A 344 -9.11 16.16 -9.99
C ARG A 344 -8.01 15.55 -10.84
N ALA A 345 -7.29 16.39 -11.57
CA ALA A 345 -6.13 15.97 -12.35
C ALA A 345 -5.20 15.05 -11.54
N LYS A 346 -4.74 14.00 -12.17
CA LYS A 346 -3.84 13.00 -11.58
C LYS A 346 -4.43 12.22 -10.39
N ARG A 347 -5.76 12.18 -10.24
CA ARG A 347 -6.43 11.36 -9.20
C ARG A 347 -6.69 9.95 -9.74
N LYS A 348 -6.33 8.94 -8.95
CA LYS A 348 -6.63 7.53 -9.28
C LYS A 348 -8.12 7.26 -9.11
N MET A 349 -8.82 6.92 -10.19
CA MET A 349 -10.27 6.73 -10.25
C MET A 349 -10.67 5.26 -10.22
N GLY A 350 -9.75 4.37 -10.61
CA GLY A 350 -9.99 2.94 -10.67
C GLY A 350 -8.73 2.17 -11.02
N HIS A 351 -8.90 0.92 -11.34
CA HIS A 351 -7.91 0.10 -12.02
C HIS A 351 -8.61 -0.93 -12.92
N VAL A 352 -7.87 -1.46 -13.85
CA VAL A 352 -8.30 -2.58 -14.69
C VAL A 352 -7.22 -3.66 -14.65
N THR A 353 -7.63 -4.92 -14.52
CA THR A 353 -6.74 -6.09 -14.56
C THR A 353 -7.05 -6.92 -15.80
N LEU A 354 -6.03 -7.21 -16.56
CA LEU A 354 -6.03 -8.13 -17.68
C LEU A 354 -5.35 -9.42 -17.26
N LEU A 355 -5.91 -10.56 -17.66
CA LEU A 355 -5.38 -11.90 -17.38
C LEU A 355 -5.05 -12.61 -18.70
N GLY A 356 -3.96 -13.38 -18.73
CA GLY A 356 -3.56 -14.15 -19.91
C GLY A 356 -2.15 -14.76 -19.78
N ASP A 357 -1.71 -15.41 -20.83
CA ASP A 357 -0.49 -16.24 -20.82
C ASP A 357 0.81 -15.41 -20.79
N SER A 358 0.81 -14.20 -21.36
CA SER A 358 2.01 -13.39 -21.57
C SER A 358 1.83 -11.94 -21.15
N PRO A 359 2.72 -11.40 -20.30
CA PRO A 359 2.66 -10.00 -19.92
C PRO A 359 2.81 -9.05 -21.12
N ASP A 360 3.63 -9.41 -22.10
CA ASP A 360 3.86 -8.56 -23.27
C ASP A 360 2.59 -8.44 -24.13
N THR A 361 1.84 -9.53 -24.32
CA THR A 361 0.54 -9.49 -24.98
C THR A 361 -0.44 -8.58 -24.28
N LEU A 362 -0.54 -8.68 -22.94
CA LEU A 362 -1.45 -7.86 -22.14
C LEU A 362 -1.04 -6.37 -22.15
N ILE A 363 0.25 -6.08 -22.17
CA ILE A 363 0.77 -4.70 -22.28
C ILE A 363 0.41 -4.13 -23.66
N ASN A 364 0.65 -4.88 -24.73
CA ASN A 364 0.30 -4.46 -26.09
C ASN A 364 -1.20 -4.17 -26.22
N GLU A 365 -2.05 -5.00 -25.60
CA GLU A 365 -3.51 -4.74 -25.58
C GLU A 365 -3.85 -3.41 -24.90
N LEU A 366 -3.19 -3.05 -23.79
CA LEU A 366 -3.38 -1.75 -23.12
C LEU A 366 -2.94 -0.58 -24.01
N GLU A 367 -1.83 -0.74 -24.74
CA GLU A 367 -1.30 0.28 -25.65
C GLU A 367 -2.19 0.46 -26.89
N GLU A 368 -2.58 -0.60 -27.56
CA GLU A 368 -3.48 -0.59 -28.72
C GLU A 368 -4.85 0.03 -28.41
N ASN A 369 -5.31 -0.09 -27.17
CA ASN A 369 -6.58 0.47 -26.71
C ASN A 369 -6.43 1.85 -26.02
N GLY A 370 -5.27 2.49 -26.08
CA GLY A 370 -5.03 3.88 -25.67
C GLY A 370 -4.98 4.14 -24.16
N LEU A 371 -5.01 3.09 -23.31
CA LEU A 371 -4.85 3.27 -21.88
C LEU A 371 -3.39 3.51 -21.49
N LEU A 372 -2.48 2.81 -22.12
CA LEU A 372 -1.04 2.96 -21.94
C LEU A 372 -0.43 3.68 -23.14
N GLU A 373 0.45 4.61 -22.91
CA GLU A 373 1.27 5.21 -23.97
C GLU A 373 2.35 4.21 -24.37
N SER A 374 2.53 4.01 -25.67
CA SER A 374 3.63 3.19 -26.21
C SER A 374 4.96 3.70 -25.64
N ALA A 375 5.81 2.80 -25.20
CA ALA A 375 7.15 3.18 -24.80
C ALA A 375 7.89 3.70 -26.05
N GLU A 376 8.22 5.01 -26.08
CA GLU A 376 9.17 5.56 -27.04
C GLU A 376 10.58 5.06 -26.77
#